data_42bf313f987470819986aca696c69d7d
#
_entry.id   42bf313f987470819986aca696c69d7d
#
_cell.length_a   1.000
_cell.length_b   1.000
_cell.length_c   1.000
_cell.angle_alpha   90.00
_cell.angle_beta   90.00
_cell.angle_gamma   90.00
#
_symmetry.space_group_name_H-M   'P 1'
#
loop_
_entity.id
_entity.type
_entity.pdbx_description
1 polymer ?
#
loop_
_entity_poly.entity_id
_entity_poly.type
_entity_poly.pdbx_seq_one_letter_code
_entity_poly.pdbx_strand_id
1 'polypeptide(L)'
;MKPLELDELWSFGGKRANKVWVWGAMGRETRQIVGVATGDRSAETCRKLWESIPESYRQGHCYTDFWEAYSQVIPPEQHTACGKESGLTNPMERWNNTLRQRLARFVRKTLSFSKSDKMHTACLMLFIHRYNRERADLWNRVHPLA
;
A
#
# COMPACT_ATOMS: atom_id res chain seq x y z
N MET A 1 -1.21 19.06 -7.32
CA MET A 1 -1.77 17.93 -6.57
C MET A 1 -0.94 16.69 -6.83
N LYS A 2 -0.63 15.95 -5.78
CA LYS A 2 0.30 14.82 -5.85
C LYS A 2 -0.43 13.55 -6.27
N PRO A 3 -0.06 12.93 -7.41
CA PRO A 3 -0.71 11.71 -7.85
C PRO A 3 -0.41 10.52 -6.93
N LEU A 4 -1.38 9.61 -6.83
CA LEU A 4 -1.33 8.43 -6.01
C LEU A 4 -1.44 7.16 -6.86
N GLU A 5 -0.82 6.09 -6.39
CA GLU A 5 -1.04 4.75 -6.91
C GLU A 5 -1.61 3.90 -5.79
N LEU A 6 -2.70 3.20 -6.05
CA LEU A 6 -3.33 2.31 -5.07
C LEU A 6 -3.32 0.89 -5.61
N ASP A 7 -3.04 -0.05 -4.72
CA ASP A 7 -3.09 -1.47 -5.05
C ASP A 7 -3.35 -2.28 -3.78
N GLU A 8 -3.79 -3.51 -3.96
CA GLU A 8 -3.97 -4.47 -2.89
C GLU A 8 -3.13 -5.72 -3.16
N LEU A 9 -2.57 -6.26 -2.10
CA LEU A 9 -1.85 -7.51 -2.19
C LEU A 9 -2.36 -8.50 -1.15
N TRP A 10 -2.30 -9.76 -1.54
CA TRP A 10 -2.69 -10.84 -0.68
C TRP A 10 -1.53 -11.25 0.22
N SER A 11 -1.81 -11.38 1.51
CA SER A 11 -0.82 -11.76 2.50
C SER A 11 -1.36 -12.86 3.41
N PHE A 12 -0.44 -13.66 3.96
CA PHE A 12 -0.79 -14.67 4.95
C PHE A 12 -0.80 -14.08 6.35
N GLY A 13 -1.97 -14.07 7.00
CA GLY A 13 -2.03 -13.87 8.45
C GLY A 13 -1.93 -15.24 9.13
N GLY A 14 -0.81 -15.55 9.76
CA GLY A 14 -0.57 -16.67 10.68
C GLY A 14 -1.01 -18.08 10.36
N LYS A 15 -2.14 -18.28 9.69
CA LYS A 15 -2.65 -19.58 9.22
C LYS A 15 -3.11 -19.45 7.78
N ARG A 16 -2.89 -20.50 6.99
CA ARG A 16 -3.31 -20.57 5.58
C ARG A 16 -4.79 -20.22 5.36
N ALA A 17 -5.64 -20.41 6.38
CA ALA A 17 -7.05 -20.11 6.31
C ALA A 17 -7.38 -18.62 6.46
N ASN A 18 -6.47 -17.83 7.02
CA ASN A 18 -6.69 -16.41 7.29
C ASN A 18 -5.98 -15.56 6.24
N LYS A 19 -6.61 -15.47 5.07
CA LYS A 19 -6.15 -14.58 4.01
C LYS A 19 -6.46 -13.15 4.39
N VAL A 20 -5.42 -12.34 4.52
CA VAL A 20 -5.56 -10.91 4.77
C VAL A 20 -5.06 -10.17 3.56
N TRP A 21 -5.90 -9.28 3.03
CA TRP A 21 -5.50 -8.37 1.97
C TRP A 21 -4.90 -7.12 2.59
N VAL A 22 -3.77 -6.71 2.08
CA VAL A 22 -3.11 -5.46 2.45
C VAL A 22 -3.32 -4.48 1.32
N TRP A 23 -3.99 -3.38 1.63
CA TRP A 23 -4.27 -2.30 0.68
C TRP A 23 -3.32 -1.15 0.97
N GLY A 24 -2.69 -0.62 -0.06
CA GLY A 24 -1.74 0.47 0.08
C GLY A 24 -2.01 1.60 -0.90
N ALA A 25 -1.70 2.81 -0.47
CA ALA A 25 -1.67 3.98 -1.32
C ALA A 25 -0.27 4.57 -1.27
N MET A 26 0.32 4.78 -2.45
CA MET A 26 1.67 5.31 -2.62
C MET A 26 1.61 6.69 -3.26
N GLY A 27 2.31 7.66 -2.69
CA GLY A 27 2.58 8.93 -3.37
C GLY A 27 3.59 8.70 -4.48
N ARG A 28 3.20 8.97 -5.73
CA ARG A 28 4.07 8.67 -6.89
C ARG A 28 5.38 9.43 -6.87
N GLU A 29 5.35 10.64 -6.38
CA GLU A 29 6.51 11.52 -6.37
C GLU A 29 7.62 11.04 -5.44
N THR A 30 7.29 10.83 -4.16
CA THR A 30 8.24 10.38 -3.14
C THR A 30 8.33 8.88 -3.02
N ARG A 31 7.34 8.15 -3.55
CA ARG A 31 7.16 6.70 -3.43
C ARG A 31 6.96 6.22 -1.99
N GLN A 32 6.55 7.13 -1.12
CA GLN A 32 6.17 6.78 0.26
C GLN A 32 4.76 6.21 0.29
N ILE A 33 4.52 5.33 1.26
CA ILE A 33 3.17 4.81 1.53
C ILE A 33 2.44 5.81 2.40
N VAL A 34 1.37 6.37 1.88
CA VAL A 34 0.59 7.43 2.55
C VAL A 34 -0.74 6.93 3.09
N GLY A 35 -1.13 5.72 2.76
CA GLY A 35 -2.34 5.10 3.29
C GLY A 35 -2.21 3.58 3.29
N VAL A 36 -2.83 2.94 4.26
CA VAL A 36 -2.82 1.49 4.39
C VAL A 36 -4.09 1.02 5.10
N ALA A 37 -4.60 -0.12 4.66
CA ALA A 37 -5.69 -0.82 5.34
C ALA A 37 -5.49 -2.32 5.18
N THR A 38 -6.01 -3.09 6.12
CA THR A 38 -5.99 -4.53 6.06
C THR A 38 -7.41 -5.07 6.22
N GLY A 39 -7.71 -6.16 5.56
CA GLY A 39 -9.02 -6.78 5.62
C GLY A 39 -9.25 -7.71 4.44
N ASP A 40 -10.46 -7.71 3.93
CA ASP A 40 -10.81 -8.46 2.73
C ASP A 40 -10.59 -7.63 1.45
N ARG A 41 -11.02 -8.14 0.33
CA ARG A 41 -10.88 -7.46 -0.97
C ARG A 41 -12.15 -6.71 -1.38
N SER A 42 -12.93 -6.25 -0.41
CA SER A 42 -14.21 -5.57 -0.62
C SER A 42 -14.08 -4.06 -0.75
N ALA A 43 -15.15 -3.43 -1.23
CA ALA A 43 -15.25 -1.98 -1.26
C ALA A 43 -15.19 -1.36 0.14
N GLU A 44 -15.65 -2.08 1.16
CA GLU A 44 -15.57 -1.61 2.54
C GLU A 44 -14.12 -1.43 2.99
N THR A 45 -13.25 -2.40 2.70
CA THR A 45 -11.82 -2.30 3.01
C THR A 45 -11.15 -1.23 2.14
N CYS A 46 -11.55 -1.10 0.90
CA CYS A 46 -11.09 -0.02 0.03
C CYS A 46 -11.45 1.35 0.64
N ARG A 47 -12.63 1.50 1.21
CA ARG A 47 -13.05 2.73 1.89
C ARG A 47 -12.16 3.01 3.11
N LYS A 48 -11.80 1.99 3.88
CA LYS A 48 -10.85 2.14 4.99
C LYS A 48 -9.49 2.64 4.51
N LEU A 49 -9.01 2.11 3.38
CA LEU A 49 -7.80 2.61 2.74
C LEU A 49 -7.95 4.10 2.39
N TRP A 50 -9.04 4.44 1.71
CA TRP A 50 -9.31 5.82 1.30
C TRP A 50 -9.30 6.79 2.48
N GLU A 51 -9.97 6.41 3.57
CA GLU A 51 -10.03 7.21 4.79
C GLU A 51 -8.69 7.32 5.51
N SER A 52 -7.80 6.33 5.35
CA SER A 52 -6.47 6.37 5.94
C SER A 52 -5.51 7.34 5.24
N ILE A 53 -5.83 7.72 4.01
CA ILE A 53 -5.01 8.67 3.24
C ILE A 53 -5.22 10.07 3.80
N PRO A 54 -4.16 10.82 4.15
CA PRO A 54 -4.31 12.21 4.61
C PRO A 54 -5.05 13.06 3.58
N GLU A 55 -5.89 13.97 4.05
CA GLU A 55 -6.75 14.78 3.19
C GLU A 55 -5.96 15.52 2.11
N SER A 56 -4.77 16.01 2.44
CA SER A 56 -3.90 16.69 1.48
C SER A 56 -3.50 15.81 0.30
N TYR A 57 -3.45 14.50 0.48
CA TYR A 57 -3.18 13.53 -0.59
C TYR A 57 -4.44 13.05 -1.30
N ARG A 58 -5.58 13.00 -0.61
CA ARG A 58 -6.85 12.52 -1.19
C ARG A 58 -7.36 13.38 -2.33
N GLN A 59 -6.86 14.58 -2.48
CA GLN A 59 -7.19 15.47 -3.60
C GLN A 59 -6.41 15.13 -4.88
N GLY A 60 -5.40 14.27 -4.77
CA GLY A 60 -4.58 13.86 -5.89
C GLY A 60 -5.27 12.88 -6.81
N HIS A 61 -4.82 12.82 -8.06
CA HIS A 61 -5.32 11.85 -9.03
C HIS A 61 -4.82 10.45 -8.66
N CYS A 62 -5.71 9.46 -8.69
CA CYS A 62 -5.43 8.09 -8.27
C CYS A 62 -5.37 7.15 -9.47
N TYR A 63 -4.30 6.37 -9.54
CA TYR A 63 -4.11 5.32 -10.53
C TYR A 63 -4.27 3.96 -9.86
N THR A 64 -5.12 3.10 -10.40
CA THR A 64 -5.40 1.77 -9.89
C THR A 64 -5.47 0.76 -11.03
N ASP A 65 -5.57 -0.52 -10.70
CA ASP A 65 -5.98 -1.53 -11.69
C ASP A 65 -7.51 -1.47 -11.89
N PHE A 66 -8.05 -2.46 -12.60
CA PHE A 66 -9.48 -2.50 -12.93
C PHE A 66 -10.36 -3.13 -11.84
N TRP A 67 -9.83 -3.39 -10.65
CA TRP A 67 -10.64 -3.95 -9.57
C TRP A 67 -11.79 -2.99 -9.22
N GLU A 68 -13.01 -3.48 -9.28
CA GLU A 68 -14.22 -2.65 -9.19
C GLU A 68 -14.41 -1.92 -7.86
N ALA A 69 -13.79 -2.43 -6.77
CA ALA A 69 -13.88 -1.76 -5.48
C ALA A 69 -13.38 -0.32 -5.54
N TYR A 70 -12.34 -0.05 -6.32
CA TYR A 70 -11.80 1.30 -6.46
C TYR A 70 -12.79 2.28 -7.07
N SER A 71 -13.52 1.87 -8.10
CA SER A 71 -14.51 2.73 -8.75
C SER A 71 -15.71 3.03 -7.86
N GLN A 72 -15.96 2.19 -6.86
CA GLN A 72 -17.04 2.41 -5.89
C GLN A 72 -16.67 3.42 -4.80
N VAL A 73 -15.39 3.67 -4.59
CA VAL A 73 -14.89 4.49 -3.47
C VAL A 73 -14.26 5.79 -3.94
N ILE A 74 -13.43 5.73 -4.98
CA ILE A 74 -12.69 6.91 -5.47
C ILE A 74 -13.61 7.73 -6.40
N PRO A 75 -13.68 9.06 -6.23
CA PRO A 75 -14.43 9.90 -7.14
C PRO A 75 -13.99 9.72 -8.60
N PRO A 76 -14.91 9.54 -9.56
CA PRO A 76 -14.55 9.27 -10.96
C PRO A 76 -13.64 10.31 -11.60
N GLU A 77 -13.79 11.57 -11.23
CA GLU A 77 -13.03 12.69 -11.81
C GLU A 77 -11.55 12.67 -11.40
N GLN A 78 -11.20 11.93 -10.35
CA GLN A 78 -9.81 11.80 -9.89
C GLN A 78 -9.30 10.35 -9.93
N HIS A 79 -9.95 9.49 -10.73
CA HIS A 79 -9.60 8.08 -10.80
C HIS A 79 -9.33 7.65 -12.23
N THR A 80 -8.20 6.99 -12.46
CA THR A 80 -7.88 6.32 -13.72
C THR A 80 -7.57 4.86 -13.42
N ALA A 81 -8.40 3.96 -13.93
CA ALA A 81 -8.12 2.53 -13.93
C ALA A 81 -7.28 2.20 -15.16
N CYS A 82 -6.19 1.45 -14.97
CA CYS A 82 -5.24 1.15 -16.04
C CYS A 82 -4.69 -0.26 -15.94
N GLY A 83 -4.32 -0.82 -17.08
CA GLY A 83 -3.67 -2.12 -17.16
C GLY A 83 -2.18 -2.04 -16.85
N LYS A 84 -1.57 -3.19 -16.64
CA LYS A 84 -0.13 -3.30 -16.33
C LYS A 84 0.75 -2.76 -17.46
N GLU A 85 0.30 -2.88 -18.69
CA GLU A 85 1.01 -2.43 -19.88
C GLU A 85 1.21 -0.92 -19.91
N SER A 86 0.42 -0.15 -19.19
CA SER A 86 0.56 1.30 -19.12
C SER A 86 1.79 1.75 -18.31
N GLY A 87 2.29 0.91 -17.40
CA GLY A 87 3.38 1.25 -16.50
C GLY A 87 3.01 2.24 -15.39
N LEU A 88 1.78 2.70 -15.34
CA LEU A 88 1.35 3.74 -14.40
C LEU A 88 1.30 3.30 -12.95
N THR A 89 1.28 1.98 -12.69
CA THR A 89 1.29 1.42 -11.33
C THR A 89 2.57 0.63 -11.01
N ASN A 90 3.61 0.75 -11.83
CA ASN A 90 4.85 -0.01 -11.64
C ASN A 90 5.56 0.23 -10.30
N PRO A 91 5.67 1.48 -9.78
CA PRO A 91 6.27 1.70 -8.47
C PRO A 91 5.53 0.98 -7.35
N MET A 92 4.21 0.97 -7.38
CA MET A 92 3.39 0.27 -6.40
C MET A 92 3.57 -1.25 -6.49
N GLU A 93 3.67 -1.79 -7.70
CA GLU A 93 3.94 -3.22 -7.90
C GLU A 93 5.30 -3.63 -7.33
N ARG A 94 6.33 -2.81 -7.53
CA ARG A 94 7.66 -3.04 -6.95
C ARG A 94 7.60 -3.06 -5.42
N TRP A 95 6.88 -2.13 -4.83
CA TRP A 95 6.71 -2.08 -3.39
C TRP A 95 5.99 -3.32 -2.87
N ASN A 96 4.93 -3.75 -3.54
CA ASN A 96 4.19 -4.96 -3.20
C ASN A 96 5.10 -6.20 -3.20
N ASN A 97 5.97 -6.32 -4.19
CA ASN A 97 6.93 -7.43 -4.25
C ASN A 97 7.94 -7.36 -3.10
N THR A 98 8.45 -6.17 -2.79
CA THR A 98 9.37 -5.95 -1.68
C THR A 98 8.72 -6.30 -0.35
N LEU A 99 7.50 -5.83 -0.12
CA LEU A 99 6.74 -6.11 1.09
C LEU A 99 6.49 -7.60 1.25
N ARG A 100 6.06 -8.26 0.17
CA ARG A 100 5.80 -9.71 0.17
C ARG A 100 7.03 -10.51 0.56
N GLN A 101 8.20 -10.15 0.03
CA GLN A 101 9.47 -10.80 0.36
C GLN A 101 9.87 -10.56 1.81
N ARG A 102 9.79 -9.33 2.29
CA ARG A 102 10.16 -8.95 3.67
C ARG A 102 9.24 -9.60 4.69
N LEU A 103 7.93 -9.60 4.45
CA LEU A 103 6.96 -10.25 5.34
C LEU A 103 7.17 -11.77 5.38
N ALA A 104 7.45 -12.40 4.25
CA ALA A 104 7.73 -13.83 4.19
C ALA A 104 8.96 -14.20 5.02
N ARG A 105 10.03 -13.42 4.93
CA ARG A 105 11.25 -13.62 5.75
C ARG A 105 10.95 -13.47 7.24
N PHE A 106 10.17 -12.46 7.60
CA PHE A 106 9.81 -12.21 9.00
C PHE A 106 8.99 -13.38 9.56
N VAL A 107 7.99 -13.83 8.82
CA VAL A 107 7.15 -14.97 9.22
C VAL A 107 7.99 -16.24 9.42
N ARG A 108 8.98 -16.50 8.56
CA ARG A 108 9.86 -17.65 8.72
C ARG A 108 10.73 -17.58 9.98
N LYS A 109 11.21 -16.39 10.34
CA LYS A 109 12.05 -16.19 11.52
C LYS A 109 11.27 -16.19 12.82
N THR A 110 9.98 -15.88 12.79
CA THR A 110 9.16 -15.67 13.98
C THR A 110 7.89 -16.54 13.97
N LEU A 111 8.03 -17.80 13.55
CA LEU A 111 6.91 -18.75 13.40
C LEU A 111 6.02 -18.85 14.64
N SER A 112 6.58 -18.63 15.85
CA SER A 112 5.83 -18.66 17.10
C SER A 112 5.04 -17.37 17.37
N PHE A 113 5.44 -16.25 16.77
CA PHE A 113 4.86 -14.93 17.01
C PHE A 113 3.88 -14.47 15.93
N SER A 114 3.99 -14.99 14.72
CA SER A 114 3.19 -14.57 13.58
C SER A 114 1.76 -15.10 13.56
N LYS A 115 1.31 -15.72 14.65
CA LYS A 115 -0.01 -16.37 14.73
C LYS A 115 -1.16 -15.41 15.05
N SER A 116 -0.88 -14.14 15.41
CA SER A 116 -1.92 -13.16 15.69
C SER A 116 -2.00 -12.09 14.60
N ASP A 117 -3.21 -11.66 14.30
CA ASP A 117 -3.45 -10.56 13.36
C ASP A 117 -2.82 -9.26 13.84
N LYS A 118 -2.81 -9.03 15.16
CA LYS A 118 -2.15 -7.86 15.76
C LYS A 118 -0.66 -7.84 15.47
N MET A 119 0.01 -8.98 15.58
CA MET A 119 1.44 -9.07 15.31
C MET A 119 1.74 -8.85 13.83
N HIS A 120 0.92 -9.42 12.95
CA HIS A 120 1.03 -9.21 11.50
C HIS A 120 0.89 -7.72 11.15
N THR A 121 -0.11 -7.05 11.71
CA THR A 121 -0.33 -5.62 11.50
C THR A 121 0.83 -4.78 12.05
N ALA A 122 1.32 -5.10 13.25
CA ALA A 122 2.46 -4.39 13.84
C ALA A 122 3.71 -4.51 12.97
N CYS A 123 4.00 -5.69 12.45
CA CYS A 123 5.13 -5.91 11.54
C CYS A 123 4.96 -5.13 10.24
N LEU A 124 3.77 -5.15 9.68
CA LEU A 124 3.45 -4.39 8.47
C LEU A 124 3.71 -2.90 8.70
N MET A 125 3.24 -2.34 9.81
CA MET A 125 3.42 -0.92 10.11
C MET A 125 4.89 -0.57 10.33
N LEU A 126 5.68 -1.43 10.95
CA LEU A 126 7.12 -1.23 11.11
C LEU A 126 7.83 -1.22 9.75
N PHE A 127 7.49 -2.13 8.85
CA PHE A 127 8.08 -2.14 7.50
C PHE A 127 7.71 -0.90 6.71
N ILE A 128 6.46 -0.46 6.79
CA ILE A 128 6.02 0.76 6.12
C ILE A 128 6.77 1.98 6.66
N HIS A 129 6.87 2.09 7.98
CA HIS A 129 7.58 3.20 8.62
C HIS A 129 9.05 3.26 8.18
N ARG A 130 9.73 2.13 8.22
CA ARG A 130 11.13 2.02 7.79
C ARG A 130 11.29 2.35 6.30
N TYR A 131 10.42 1.79 5.47
CA TYR A 131 10.41 2.08 4.04
C TYR A 131 10.23 3.58 3.77
N ASN A 132 9.27 4.20 4.42
CA ASN A 132 9.00 5.63 4.25
C ASN A 132 10.18 6.50 4.67
N ARG A 133 10.88 6.14 5.73
CA ARG A 133 12.11 6.83 6.15
C ARG A 133 13.21 6.71 5.09
N GLU A 134 13.42 5.51 4.57
CA GLU A 134 14.40 5.29 3.50
C GLU A 134 14.07 6.14 2.26
N ARG A 135 12.79 6.21 1.89
CA ARG A 135 12.35 7.02 0.76
C ARG A 135 12.51 8.51 1.00
N ALA A 136 12.22 8.99 2.22
CA ALA A 136 12.42 10.38 2.59
C ALA A 136 13.90 10.76 2.49
N ASP A 137 14.80 9.92 2.99
CA ASP A 137 16.24 10.15 2.91
C ASP A 137 16.72 10.24 1.45
N LEU A 138 16.25 9.34 0.59
CA LEU A 138 16.56 9.36 -0.83
C LEU A 138 16.05 10.63 -1.52
N TRP A 139 14.84 11.03 -1.22
CA TRP A 139 14.24 12.25 -1.76
C TRP A 139 15.07 13.47 -1.37
N ASN A 140 15.45 13.58 -0.10
CA ASN A 140 16.24 14.71 0.42
C ASN A 140 17.64 14.78 -0.19
N ARG A 141 18.25 13.65 -0.54
CA ARG A 141 19.55 13.63 -1.24
C ARG A 141 19.46 14.18 -2.65
N VAL A 142 18.36 13.87 -3.35
CA VAL A 142 18.14 14.32 -4.74
C VAL A 142 17.58 15.75 -4.77
N HIS A 143 16.81 16.14 -3.75
CA HIS A 143 16.18 17.45 -3.64
C HIS A 143 16.60 18.13 -2.33
N PRO A 144 17.90 18.51 -2.20
CA PRO A 144 18.35 19.13 -0.95
C PRO A 144 17.60 20.44 -0.71
N LEU A 145 17.22 20.67 0.54
CA LEU A 145 16.64 21.94 0.95
C LEU A 145 17.71 23.03 0.82
N ALA A 146 17.35 24.07 0.10
CA ALA A 146 18.26 25.21 -0.09
C ALA A 146 18.52 25.98 1.20
#